data_c98a1455b88140e9d68a4d2ba43751e7
#
_entry.id   c98a1455b88140e9d68a4d2ba43751e7
#
_cell.length_a   1.000
_cell.length_b   1.000
_cell.length_c   1.000
_cell.angle_alpha   90.00
_cell.angle_beta   90.00
_cell.angle_gamma   90.00
#
_symmetry.space_group_name_H-M   'P 1'
#
loop_
_entity.id
_entity.type
_entity.pdbx_description
1 polymer ?
#
loop_
_entity_poly.entity_id
_entity_poly.type
_entity_poly.pdbx_seq_one_letter_code
_entity_poly.pdbx_strand_id
1 'polypeptide(L)'
;MSASKKEGYLLITPYSDFRDRFFDLNLVYIEVFGVIKGFYVEDVFSINDDIALKFKNFETYEDVQFLIGKKVFITSDELVELPENTFFIHDLIGSVIMSGTNELGILKEVIQLPANDIYIGIDKTGREFKFPAVKDYVVKVNIQKKVVLLKESCTVLYDEN
;
A
#
# COMPACT_ATOMS: atom_id res chain seq x y z
N MET A 1 2.57 0.80 13.60
CA MET A 1 4.04 0.74 13.38
C MET A 1 4.67 2.10 13.65
N SER A 2 5.91 2.10 14.09
CA SER A 2 6.72 3.30 14.27
C SER A 2 8.07 3.12 13.57
N ALA A 3 8.81 4.23 13.38
CA ALA A 3 10.14 4.14 12.79
C ALA A 3 11.16 3.60 13.78
N SER A 4 12.09 2.80 13.31
CA SER A 4 13.26 2.35 14.06
C SER A 4 14.41 3.33 13.88
N LYS A 5 15.36 3.31 14.84
CA LYS A 5 16.63 4.02 14.69
C LYS A 5 17.50 3.45 13.57
N LYS A 6 17.30 2.18 13.21
CA LYS A 6 17.98 1.53 12.11
C LYS A 6 17.21 1.79 10.82
N GLU A 7 17.90 2.29 9.79
CA GLU A 7 17.26 2.66 8.52
C GLU A 7 16.55 1.49 7.85
N GLY A 8 15.39 1.78 7.27
CA GLY A 8 14.56 0.79 6.59
C GLY A 8 13.77 -0.15 7.49
N TYR A 9 13.97 -0.09 8.81
CA TYR A 9 13.25 -0.92 9.77
C TYR A 9 12.06 -0.19 10.39
N LEU A 10 10.98 -0.95 10.60
CA LEU A 10 9.78 -0.50 11.31
C LEU A 10 9.64 -1.26 12.62
N LEU A 11 9.25 -0.56 13.67
CA LEU A 11 8.93 -1.18 14.96
C LEU A 11 7.44 -1.51 15.01
N ILE A 12 7.13 -2.73 15.40
CA ILE A 12 5.78 -3.24 15.56
C ILE A 12 5.59 -3.66 17.02
N THR A 13 4.52 -3.15 17.63
CA THR A 13 4.08 -3.62 18.94
C THR A 13 3.04 -4.72 18.73
N PRO A 14 3.34 -5.98 19.08
CA PRO A 14 2.38 -7.08 18.92
C PRO A 14 1.15 -6.91 19.79
N TYR A 15 -0.03 -7.13 19.23
CA TYR A 15 -1.29 -7.16 19.99
C TYR A 15 -1.59 -8.54 20.61
N SER A 16 -0.81 -9.56 20.23
CA SER A 16 -1.04 -10.93 20.67
C SER A 16 0.18 -11.52 21.37
N ASP A 17 -0.05 -12.57 22.17
CA ASP A 17 1.02 -13.30 22.84
C ASP A 17 1.86 -14.17 21.90
N PHE A 18 1.56 -14.17 20.60
CA PHE A 18 2.22 -15.02 19.59
C PHE A 18 3.41 -14.32 18.94
N ARG A 19 4.32 -13.79 19.76
CA ARG A 19 5.52 -13.05 19.26
C ARG A 19 6.42 -13.93 18.39
N ASP A 20 6.53 -15.21 18.69
CA ASP A 20 7.40 -16.14 17.98
C ASP A 20 7.00 -16.32 16.50
N ARG A 21 5.75 -16.09 16.17
CA ARG A 21 5.26 -16.15 14.78
C ARG A 21 5.89 -15.13 13.85
N PHE A 22 6.30 -13.97 14.38
CA PHE A 22 6.90 -12.92 13.57
C PHE A 22 8.27 -13.30 12.99
N PHE A 23 9.00 -14.19 13.67
CA PHE A 23 10.34 -14.59 13.23
C PHE A 23 10.30 -15.54 12.01
N ASP A 24 9.19 -16.19 11.78
CA ASP A 24 9.00 -17.13 10.65
C ASP A 24 8.22 -16.50 9.48
N LEU A 25 7.90 -15.21 9.56
CA LEU A 25 7.12 -14.54 8.53
C LEU A 25 7.94 -14.20 7.29
N ASN A 26 7.44 -14.62 6.14
CA ASN A 26 7.98 -14.23 4.83
C ASN A 26 7.14 -13.11 4.19
N LEU A 27 5.88 -12.99 4.57
CA LEU A 27 4.92 -12.07 3.97
C LEU A 27 3.98 -11.53 5.05
N VAL A 28 3.78 -10.23 5.04
CA VAL A 28 2.77 -9.56 5.87
C VAL A 28 1.87 -8.70 5.00
N TYR A 29 0.70 -8.36 5.51
CA TYR A 29 -0.27 -7.54 4.81
C TYR A 29 -0.50 -6.24 5.57
N ILE A 30 -0.55 -5.14 4.83
CA ILE A 30 -0.75 -3.80 5.40
C ILE A 30 -1.81 -3.08 4.57
N GLU A 31 -2.74 -2.42 5.24
CA GLU A 31 -3.73 -1.59 4.56
C GLU A 31 -3.12 -0.26 4.17
N VAL A 32 -3.19 0.05 2.88
CA VAL A 32 -2.74 1.34 2.31
C VAL A 32 -3.89 1.90 1.47
N PHE A 33 -4.42 3.05 1.84
CA PHE A 33 -5.58 3.67 1.18
C PHE A 33 -6.84 2.77 1.11
N GLY A 34 -7.08 1.97 2.13
CA GLY A 34 -8.22 1.04 2.17
C GLY A 34 -8.01 -0.25 1.36
N VAL A 35 -6.82 -0.46 0.84
CA VAL A 35 -6.45 -1.64 0.06
C VAL A 35 -5.41 -2.46 0.83
N ILE A 36 -5.61 -3.76 0.91
CA ILE A 36 -4.64 -4.67 1.53
C ILE A 36 -3.56 -5.01 0.52
N LYS A 37 -2.33 -4.75 0.91
CA LYS A 37 -1.14 -4.97 0.10
C LYS A 37 -0.18 -5.90 0.83
N GLY A 38 0.43 -6.86 0.11
CA GLY A 38 1.45 -7.76 0.64
C GLY A 38 2.85 -7.15 0.59
N PHE A 39 3.61 -7.35 1.66
CA PHE A 39 5.00 -6.92 1.78
C PHE A 39 5.86 -8.10 2.18
N TYR A 40 6.90 -8.39 1.40
CA TYR A 40 7.86 -9.45 1.71
C TYR A 40 8.83 -8.99 2.80
N VAL A 41 8.98 -9.83 3.82
CA VAL A 41 9.86 -9.58 4.96
C VAL A 41 11.28 -10.03 4.60
N GLU A 42 12.24 -9.12 4.74
CA GLU A 42 13.66 -9.40 4.54
C GLU A 42 14.37 -9.77 5.83
N ASP A 43 14.06 -9.08 6.92
CA ASP A 43 14.69 -9.29 8.22
C ASP A 43 13.71 -9.01 9.37
N VAL A 44 13.87 -9.77 10.46
CA VAL A 44 13.05 -9.64 11.67
C VAL A 44 13.93 -9.85 12.89
N PHE A 45 13.85 -8.95 13.86
CA PHE A 45 14.47 -9.18 15.15
C PHE A 45 13.72 -8.49 16.28
N SER A 46 13.96 -8.91 17.51
CA SER A 46 13.31 -8.38 18.71
C SER A 46 14.12 -7.24 19.32
N ILE A 47 13.43 -6.15 19.68
CA ILE A 47 13.99 -5.02 20.44
C ILE A 47 13.07 -4.75 21.60
N ASN A 48 13.52 -5.07 22.83
CA ASN A 48 12.69 -4.95 24.03
C ASN A 48 11.35 -5.69 23.85
N ASP A 49 10.24 -4.99 23.96
CA ASP A 49 8.90 -5.56 23.77
C ASP A 49 8.38 -5.42 22.34
N ASP A 50 9.14 -4.78 21.47
CA ASP A 50 8.78 -4.57 20.08
C ASP A 50 9.50 -5.53 19.15
N ILE A 51 9.00 -5.61 17.92
CA ILE A 51 9.60 -6.38 16.83
C ILE A 51 10.00 -5.42 15.73
N ALA A 52 11.26 -5.51 15.30
CA ALA A 52 11.75 -4.74 14.16
C ALA A 52 11.60 -5.56 12.88
N LEU A 53 10.91 -5.00 11.89
CA LEU A 53 10.73 -5.59 10.57
C LEU A 53 11.38 -4.75 9.49
N LYS A 54 12.06 -5.41 8.55
CA LYS A 54 12.54 -4.81 7.32
C LYS A 54 11.89 -5.52 6.14
N PHE A 55 11.35 -4.74 5.20
CA PHE A 55 10.77 -5.28 3.98
C PHE A 55 11.77 -5.24 2.83
N LYS A 56 11.64 -6.18 1.90
CA LYS A 56 12.47 -6.20 0.68
C LYS A 56 12.27 -4.91 -0.12
N ASN A 57 13.38 -4.34 -0.59
CA ASN A 57 13.43 -3.10 -1.38
C ASN A 57 13.09 -1.82 -0.59
N PHE A 58 13.03 -1.89 0.74
CA PHE A 58 12.82 -0.74 1.62
C PHE A 58 14.12 -0.52 2.42
N GLU A 59 14.94 0.41 1.97
CA GLU A 59 16.30 0.60 2.52
C GLU A 59 16.43 1.82 3.43
N THR A 60 15.59 2.84 3.23
CA THR A 60 15.70 4.12 3.94
C THR A 60 14.45 4.42 4.78
N TYR A 61 14.57 5.43 5.64
CA TYR A 61 13.42 5.94 6.40
C TYR A 61 12.32 6.45 5.47
N GLU A 62 12.67 7.14 4.41
CA GLU A 62 11.72 7.67 3.44
C GLU A 62 10.91 6.56 2.77
N ASP A 63 11.54 5.41 2.51
CA ASP A 63 10.86 4.26 1.90
C ASP A 63 9.73 3.71 2.78
N VAL A 64 9.89 3.74 4.10
CA VAL A 64 8.94 3.15 5.07
C VAL A 64 8.02 4.17 5.72
N GLN A 65 8.26 5.44 5.51
CA GLN A 65 7.55 6.54 6.18
C GLN A 65 6.03 6.45 6.06
N PHE A 66 5.53 6.07 4.89
CA PHE A 66 4.09 5.97 4.63
C PHE A 66 3.42 4.80 5.39
N LEU A 67 4.20 3.85 5.90
CA LEU A 67 3.70 2.70 6.66
C LEU A 67 3.58 2.99 8.17
N ILE A 68 4.16 4.10 8.64
CA ILE A 68 4.09 4.48 10.05
C ILE A 68 2.64 4.72 10.46
N GLY A 69 2.23 4.14 11.59
CA GLY A 69 0.86 4.23 12.09
C GLY A 69 -0.10 3.21 11.48
N LYS A 70 0.32 2.45 10.48
CA LYS A 70 -0.49 1.40 9.86
C LYS A 70 -0.50 0.13 10.71
N LYS A 71 -1.53 -0.69 10.52
CA LYS A 71 -1.64 -2.02 11.13
C LYS A 71 -1.06 -3.08 10.22
N VAL A 72 -0.40 -4.06 10.83
CA VAL A 72 0.14 -5.23 10.13
C VAL A 72 -0.78 -6.42 10.38
N PHE A 73 -1.16 -7.09 9.32
CA PHE A 73 -1.94 -8.31 9.38
C PHE A 73 -1.07 -9.48 8.96
N ILE A 74 -1.14 -10.58 9.70
CA ILE A 74 -0.44 -11.82 9.36
C ILE A 74 -1.47 -12.90 9.07
N THR A 75 -1.10 -13.83 8.17
CA THR A 75 -1.92 -14.98 7.89
C THR A 75 -1.81 -16.00 9.04
N SER A 76 -2.93 -16.48 9.52
CA SER A 76 -2.95 -17.79 10.16
C SER A 76 -2.87 -18.87 9.06
N ASP A 77 -2.36 -20.07 9.37
CA ASP A 77 -1.95 -21.11 8.39
C ASP A 77 -3.02 -21.51 7.34
N GLU A 78 -4.25 -21.04 7.41
CA GLU A 78 -5.32 -21.45 6.52
C GLU A 78 -6.07 -20.32 5.82
N LEU A 79 -6.16 -19.11 6.40
CA LEU A 79 -6.94 -18.01 5.81
C LEU A 79 -6.41 -16.65 6.26
N VAL A 80 -6.36 -15.70 5.31
CA VAL A 80 -6.21 -14.28 5.61
C VAL A 80 -7.57 -13.78 6.07
N GLU A 81 -7.75 -13.56 7.36
CA GLU A 81 -8.91 -12.83 7.86
C GLU A 81 -8.70 -11.34 7.61
N LEU A 82 -9.27 -10.85 6.53
CA LEU A 82 -9.25 -9.42 6.23
C LEU A 82 -10.33 -8.72 7.07
N PRO A 83 -10.04 -7.51 7.59
CA PRO A 83 -11.08 -6.68 8.17
C PRO A 83 -12.21 -6.46 7.19
N GLU A 84 -13.42 -6.28 7.71
CA GLU A 84 -14.61 -5.98 6.91
C GLU A 84 -14.35 -4.76 6.01
N ASN A 85 -14.70 -4.85 4.74
CA ASN A 85 -14.51 -3.81 3.72
C ASN A 85 -13.06 -3.54 3.29
N THR A 86 -12.15 -4.50 3.48
CA THR A 86 -10.79 -4.42 2.91
C THR A 86 -10.64 -5.38 1.73
N PHE A 87 -9.77 -5.02 0.77
CA PHE A 87 -9.61 -5.72 -0.50
C PHE A 87 -8.14 -5.73 -0.91
N PHE A 88 -7.76 -6.68 -1.74
CA PHE A 88 -6.40 -6.73 -2.29
C PHE A 88 -6.20 -5.67 -3.38
N ILE A 89 -4.94 -5.25 -3.58
CA ILE A 89 -4.62 -4.19 -4.55
C ILE A 89 -5.02 -4.55 -5.99
N HIS A 90 -4.96 -5.83 -6.37
CA HIS A 90 -5.38 -6.26 -7.70
C HIS A 90 -6.90 -6.08 -7.94
N ASP A 91 -7.70 -5.97 -6.88
CA ASP A 91 -9.14 -5.69 -7.00
C ASP A 91 -9.42 -4.25 -7.44
N LEU A 92 -8.41 -3.37 -7.37
CA LEU A 92 -8.52 -2.01 -7.88
C LEU A 92 -8.52 -1.92 -9.40
N ILE A 93 -7.93 -2.89 -10.08
CA ILE A 93 -7.84 -2.87 -11.54
C ILE A 93 -9.25 -2.82 -12.15
N GLY A 94 -9.46 -1.93 -13.09
CA GLY A 94 -10.78 -1.66 -13.68
C GLY A 94 -11.58 -0.58 -12.97
N SER A 95 -11.06 -0.01 -11.88
CA SER A 95 -11.71 1.12 -11.20
C SER A 95 -11.69 2.39 -12.06
N VAL A 96 -12.76 3.17 -11.97
CA VAL A 96 -12.84 4.48 -12.60
C VAL A 96 -12.01 5.48 -11.81
N ILE A 97 -11.16 6.23 -12.51
CA ILE A 97 -10.35 7.28 -11.92
C ILE A 97 -11.05 8.62 -12.13
N MET A 98 -11.38 9.28 -11.01
CA MET A 98 -12.10 10.55 -11.00
C MET A 98 -11.21 11.65 -10.43
N SER A 99 -11.31 12.86 -10.97
CA SER A 99 -10.76 14.08 -10.37
C SER A 99 -11.93 15.05 -10.18
N GLY A 100 -12.33 15.23 -8.92
CA GLY A 100 -13.58 15.92 -8.63
C GLY A 100 -14.77 15.19 -9.27
N THR A 101 -15.49 15.85 -10.18
CA THR A 101 -16.59 15.27 -10.96
C THR A 101 -16.17 14.78 -12.34
N ASN A 102 -14.91 14.95 -12.72
CA ASN A 102 -14.39 14.58 -14.03
C ASN A 102 -13.85 13.16 -14.03
N GLU A 103 -14.30 12.33 -14.95
CA GLU A 103 -13.75 11.01 -15.20
C GLU A 103 -12.50 11.12 -16.05
N LEU A 104 -11.36 10.67 -15.53
CA LEU A 104 -10.08 10.68 -16.24
C LEU A 104 -9.88 9.42 -17.07
N GLY A 105 -10.31 8.28 -16.58
CA GLY A 105 -10.13 7.00 -17.26
C GLY A 105 -10.34 5.82 -16.30
N ILE A 106 -9.73 4.69 -16.64
CA ILE A 106 -9.85 3.43 -15.91
C ILE A 106 -8.47 2.99 -15.47
N LEU A 107 -8.35 2.51 -14.25
CA LEU A 107 -7.11 1.97 -13.71
C LEU A 107 -6.75 0.66 -14.42
N LYS A 108 -5.64 0.68 -15.14
CA LYS A 108 -5.14 -0.44 -15.92
C LYS A 108 -4.12 -1.28 -15.17
N GLU A 109 -3.22 -0.65 -14.43
CA GLU A 109 -2.10 -1.31 -13.77
C GLU A 109 -1.67 -0.56 -12.52
N VAL A 110 -1.09 -1.28 -11.58
CA VAL A 110 -0.44 -0.72 -10.40
C VAL A 110 1.00 -1.23 -10.37
N ILE A 111 1.96 -0.31 -10.40
CA ILE A 111 3.38 -0.62 -10.22
C ILE A 111 3.70 -0.45 -8.74
N GLN A 112 4.08 -1.54 -8.09
CA GLN A 112 4.47 -1.53 -6.69
C GLN A 112 5.94 -1.12 -6.56
N LEU A 113 6.18 0.01 -5.91
CA LEU A 113 7.51 0.55 -5.66
C LEU A 113 7.70 0.77 -4.16
N PRO A 114 8.96 0.81 -3.70
CA PRO A 114 9.25 1.32 -2.35
C PRO A 114 8.67 2.72 -2.17
N ALA A 115 8.27 3.07 -0.97
CA ALA A 115 7.68 4.35 -0.56
C ALA A 115 6.25 4.59 -1.11
N ASN A 116 6.01 4.46 -2.40
CA ASN A 116 4.68 4.64 -2.97
C ASN A 116 4.50 3.89 -4.28
N ASP A 117 3.28 3.47 -4.53
CA ASP A 117 2.91 2.84 -5.79
C ASP A 117 2.66 3.89 -6.87
N ILE A 118 2.80 3.47 -8.12
CA ILE A 118 2.39 4.25 -9.29
C ILE A 118 1.16 3.60 -9.90
N TYR A 119 0.11 4.38 -10.03
CA TYR A 119 -1.13 3.96 -10.68
C TYR A 119 -1.11 4.39 -12.14
N ILE A 120 -1.40 3.46 -13.02
CA ILE A 120 -1.48 3.70 -14.46
C ILE A 120 -2.94 3.58 -14.89
N GLY A 121 -3.47 4.67 -15.42
CA GLY A 121 -4.80 4.72 -16.00
C GLY A 121 -4.75 4.78 -17.52
N ILE A 122 -5.88 4.48 -18.13
CA ILE A 122 -6.09 4.62 -19.57
C ILE A 122 -7.34 5.46 -19.80
N ASP A 123 -7.23 6.52 -20.62
CA ASP A 123 -8.35 7.37 -20.93
C ASP A 123 -9.22 6.83 -22.08
N LYS A 124 -10.30 7.53 -22.40
CA LYS A 124 -11.24 7.11 -23.47
C LYS A 124 -10.61 7.07 -24.86
N THR A 125 -9.48 7.76 -25.06
CA THR A 125 -8.76 7.79 -26.33
C THR A 125 -7.71 6.70 -26.44
N GLY A 126 -7.50 5.92 -25.36
CA GLY A 126 -6.48 4.89 -25.29
C GLY A 126 -5.11 5.39 -24.86
N ARG A 127 -4.99 6.65 -24.42
CA ARG A 127 -3.73 7.17 -23.87
C ARG A 127 -3.56 6.76 -22.42
N GLU A 128 -2.36 6.32 -22.08
CA GLU A 128 -2.00 6.02 -20.72
C GLU A 128 -1.56 7.27 -19.97
N PHE A 129 -1.94 7.35 -18.71
CA PHE A 129 -1.47 8.36 -17.77
C PHE A 129 -1.12 7.72 -16.45
N LYS A 130 -0.27 8.38 -15.68
CA LYS A 130 0.20 7.85 -14.39
C LYS A 130 0.23 8.92 -13.31
N PHE A 131 0.09 8.46 -12.08
CA PHE A 131 0.18 9.31 -10.89
C PHE A 131 0.61 8.47 -9.69
N PRO A 132 1.30 9.07 -8.71
CA PRO A 132 1.70 8.37 -7.50
C PRO A 132 0.50 8.16 -6.56
N ALA A 133 0.43 6.99 -5.93
CA ALA A 133 -0.58 6.67 -4.93
C ALA A 133 -0.17 7.24 -3.56
N VAL A 134 -0.21 8.55 -3.44
CA VAL A 134 0.13 9.29 -2.22
C VAL A 134 -1.02 10.21 -1.81
N LYS A 135 -1.04 10.64 -0.54
CA LYS A 135 -2.11 11.49 0.00
C LYS A 135 -2.27 12.83 -0.73
N ASP A 136 -1.20 13.33 -1.35
CA ASP A 136 -1.25 14.57 -2.12
C ASP A 136 -2.02 14.42 -3.44
N TYR A 137 -2.20 13.20 -3.91
CA TYR A 137 -2.93 12.87 -5.13
C TYR A 137 -4.25 12.15 -4.85
N VAL A 138 -4.21 11.08 -4.06
CA VAL A 138 -5.37 10.22 -3.83
C VAL A 138 -6.14 10.68 -2.61
N VAL A 139 -7.39 11.10 -2.82
CA VAL A 139 -8.31 11.48 -1.74
C VAL A 139 -8.94 10.24 -1.11
N LYS A 140 -9.42 9.32 -1.96
CA LYS A 140 -10.17 8.15 -1.52
C LYS A 140 -10.14 7.05 -2.56
N VAL A 141 -10.07 5.82 -2.07
CA VAL A 141 -10.25 4.61 -2.88
C VAL A 141 -11.50 3.88 -2.37
N ASN A 142 -12.41 3.58 -3.27
CA ASN A 142 -13.59 2.78 -2.96
C ASN A 142 -13.65 1.58 -3.91
N ILE A 143 -13.26 0.41 -3.41
CA ILE A 143 -13.19 -0.81 -4.23
C ILE A 143 -14.58 -1.37 -4.51
N GLN A 144 -15.52 -1.25 -3.57
CA GLN A 144 -16.88 -1.73 -3.78
C GLN A 144 -17.56 -1.01 -4.95
N LYS A 145 -17.36 0.30 -5.05
CA LYS A 145 -17.88 1.13 -6.13
C LYS A 145 -16.95 1.22 -7.33
N LYS A 146 -15.74 0.63 -7.22
CA LYS A 146 -14.72 0.69 -8.26
C LYS A 146 -14.36 2.13 -8.66
N VAL A 147 -14.01 2.94 -7.67
CA VAL A 147 -13.66 4.35 -7.87
C VAL A 147 -12.37 4.71 -7.14
N VAL A 148 -11.47 5.38 -7.84
CA VAL A 148 -10.30 6.06 -7.28
C VAL A 148 -10.49 7.56 -7.46
N LEU A 149 -10.59 8.30 -6.36
CA LEU A 149 -10.81 9.74 -6.39
C LEU A 149 -9.52 10.49 -6.14
N LEU A 150 -9.14 11.34 -7.10
CA LEU A 150 -7.99 12.23 -7.02
C LEU A 150 -8.41 13.63 -6.58
N LYS A 151 -7.47 14.39 -6.02
CA LYS A 151 -7.65 15.81 -5.77
C LYS A 151 -7.81 16.56 -7.09
N GLU A 152 -8.69 17.55 -7.14
CA GLU A 152 -8.92 18.36 -8.34
C GLU A 152 -7.68 19.13 -8.80
N SER A 153 -6.80 19.48 -7.86
CA SER A 153 -5.56 20.21 -8.13
C SER A 153 -4.44 19.33 -8.71
N CYS A 154 -4.63 18.01 -8.78
CA CYS A 154 -3.59 17.10 -9.25
C CYS A 154 -3.46 17.11 -10.77
N THR A 155 -2.22 17.11 -11.24
CA THR A 155 -1.90 16.92 -12.66
C THR A 155 -1.38 15.51 -12.88
N VAL A 156 -2.10 14.72 -13.67
CA VAL A 156 -1.62 13.40 -14.08
C VAL A 156 -0.64 13.52 -15.23
N LEU A 157 0.34 12.61 -15.26
CA LEU A 157 1.36 12.60 -16.31
C LEU A 157 0.94 11.65 -17.42
N TYR A 158 0.74 12.20 -18.61
CA TYR A 158 0.50 11.39 -19.81
C TYR A 158 1.83 10.93 -20.40
N ASP A 159 1.85 9.68 -20.86
CA ASP A 159 2.99 9.19 -21.62
C ASP A 159 3.04 9.90 -22.96
N GLU A 160 4.19 10.50 -23.25
CA GLU A 160 4.49 11.07 -24.57
C GLU A 160 4.88 9.93 -25.51
N ASN A 161 4.16 9.80 -26.58
CA ASN A 161 4.52 8.88 -27.66
C ASN A 161 5.41 9.59 -28.69
#